data_666fcb054e38957aea5b218f8b8412bc
#
_entry.id   666fcb054e38957aea5b218f8b8412bc
#
_cell.length_a   1.000
_cell.length_b   1.000
_cell.length_c   1.000
_cell.angle_alpha   90.00
_cell.angle_beta   90.00
_cell.angle_gamma   90.00
#
_symmetry.space_group_name_H-M   'P 1'
#
loop_
_entity.id
_entity.type
_entity.pdbx_description
1 polymer ?
#
loop_
_entity_poly.entity_id
_entity_poly.type
_entity_poly.pdbx_seq_one_letter_code
_entity_poly.pdbx_strand_id
1 'polypeptide(L)'
;MVVQHNMTAMNANRMLGVTTSAQAKSSEKLSSGYRINRAGDDAAGLTISEKMRSQIRGLNKASDNAQDGISLIQVAEGALSETHSILQRMNELATQAANDTNTTADRGAIQDEINQLTSEINRISSTTQFNTQNLIDGTFANKNLQVGSICGQRITVSIGSMSAGSLNVSANLSLIHI
;
A
#
# COMPACT_ATOMS: atom_id res chain seq x y z
N MET A 1 41.24 -41.08 58.38
CA MET A 1 41.11 -39.62 58.27
C MET A 1 41.28 -39.21 56.82
N VAL A 2 40.26 -38.87 56.15
CA VAL A 2 40.35 -38.43 54.76
C VAL A 2 40.38 -36.89 54.77
N VAL A 3 41.55 -36.33 54.94
CA VAL A 3 41.74 -34.89 55.12
C VAL A 3 42.00 -34.15 53.81
N GLN A 4 42.47 -34.86 52.78
CA GLN A 4 42.82 -34.24 51.49
C GLN A 4 41.75 -34.36 50.40
N HIS A 5 40.81 -35.32 50.44
CA HIS A 5 39.78 -35.50 49.42
C HIS A 5 38.45 -36.00 50.07
N ASN A 6 37.62 -35.06 50.51
CA ASN A 6 36.30 -35.43 50.98
C ASN A 6 35.36 -35.58 49.76
N MET A 7 35.30 -36.78 49.20
CA MET A 7 34.50 -37.11 48.02
C MET A 7 33.00 -36.87 48.24
N THR A 8 32.54 -37.02 49.49
CA THR A 8 31.11 -36.76 49.83
C THR A 8 30.77 -35.27 49.77
N ALA A 9 31.64 -34.42 50.32
CA ALA A 9 31.46 -32.97 50.26
C ALA A 9 31.58 -32.44 48.82
N MET A 10 32.53 -32.97 48.04
CA MET A 10 32.65 -32.60 46.60
C MET A 10 31.44 -33.02 45.80
N ASN A 11 30.88 -34.22 46.03
CA ASN A 11 29.67 -34.68 45.36
C ASN A 11 28.43 -33.83 45.76
N ALA A 12 28.31 -33.51 47.06
CA ALA A 12 27.25 -32.63 47.54
C ALA A 12 27.32 -31.24 46.89
N ASN A 13 28.51 -30.65 46.78
CA ASN A 13 28.72 -29.34 46.15
C ASN A 13 28.41 -29.41 44.63
N ARG A 14 28.81 -30.48 43.94
CA ARG A 14 28.45 -30.70 42.53
C ARG A 14 26.92 -30.80 42.35
N MET A 15 26.22 -31.56 43.20
CA MET A 15 24.78 -31.68 43.15
C MET A 15 24.07 -30.38 43.46
N LEU A 16 24.57 -29.59 44.42
CA LEU A 16 24.06 -28.24 44.67
C LEU A 16 24.20 -27.36 43.45
N GLY A 17 25.33 -27.37 42.76
CA GLY A 17 25.54 -26.62 41.51
C GLY A 17 24.54 -27.01 40.38
N VAL A 18 24.29 -28.32 40.21
CA VAL A 18 23.29 -28.84 39.24
C VAL A 18 21.89 -28.35 39.61
N THR A 19 21.50 -28.45 40.89
CA THR A 19 20.17 -28.03 41.34
C THR A 19 19.97 -26.52 41.18
N THR A 20 20.97 -25.72 41.57
CA THR A 20 20.94 -24.26 41.39
C THR A 20 20.82 -23.85 39.94
N SER A 21 21.55 -24.52 39.02
CA SER A 21 21.45 -24.28 37.59
C SER A 21 20.07 -24.64 37.02
N ALA A 22 19.50 -25.76 37.45
CA ALA A 22 18.14 -26.18 37.07
C ALA A 22 17.07 -25.19 37.56
N GLN A 23 17.21 -24.72 38.81
CA GLN A 23 16.33 -23.71 39.41
C GLN A 23 16.42 -22.39 38.66
N ALA A 24 17.64 -21.93 38.32
CA ALA A 24 17.84 -20.69 37.56
C ALA A 24 17.18 -20.77 36.17
N LYS A 25 17.33 -21.91 35.43
CA LYS A 25 16.64 -22.12 34.17
C LYS A 25 15.11 -22.14 34.28
N SER A 26 14.58 -22.77 35.31
CA SER A 26 13.13 -22.79 35.54
C SER A 26 12.60 -21.37 35.87
N SER A 27 13.34 -20.64 36.72
CA SER A 27 13.02 -19.25 37.06
C SER A 27 13.09 -18.33 35.83
N GLU A 28 14.09 -18.51 34.93
CA GLU A 28 14.21 -17.78 33.68
C GLU A 28 12.98 -18.02 32.76
N LYS A 29 12.55 -19.28 32.61
CA LYS A 29 11.37 -19.62 31.81
C LYS A 29 10.07 -19.10 32.39
N LEU A 30 9.95 -19.14 33.73
CA LEU A 30 8.77 -18.62 34.42
C LEU A 30 8.69 -17.09 34.31
N SER A 31 9.80 -16.40 34.47
CA SER A 31 9.88 -14.94 34.38
C SER A 31 9.65 -14.41 32.97
N SER A 32 10.19 -15.10 31.97
CA SER A 32 10.03 -14.71 30.53
C SER A 32 8.67 -15.11 29.96
N GLY A 33 8.02 -16.14 30.54
CA GLY A 33 6.83 -16.75 29.98
C GLY A 33 7.08 -17.59 28.71
N TYR A 34 8.33 -17.72 28.27
CA TYR A 34 8.69 -18.50 27.10
C TYR A 34 9.32 -19.84 27.44
N ARG A 35 8.99 -20.86 26.68
CA ARG A 35 9.59 -22.20 26.81
C ARG A 35 11.04 -22.23 26.34
N ILE A 36 11.36 -21.45 25.31
CA ILE A 36 12.67 -21.37 24.66
C ILE A 36 13.17 -19.93 24.80
N ASN A 37 14.23 -19.74 25.60
CA ASN A 37 14.84 -18.42 25.83
C ASN A 37 16.20 -18.30 25.14
N ARG A 38 16.89 -19.41 24.98
CA ARG A 38 18.25 -19.45 24.43
C ARG A 38 18.36 -20.51 23.36
N ALA A 39 19.27 -20.31 22.38
CA ALA A 39 19.56 -21.31 21.35
C ALA A 39 20.01 -22.67 21.93
N GLY A 40 20.62 -22.66 23.13
CA GLY A 40 21.02 -23.87 23.86
C GLY A 40 19.85 -24.70 24.43
N ASP A 41 18.63 -24.14 24.52
CA ASP A 41 17.45 -24.89 24.98
C ASP A 41 16.86 -25.74 23.83
N ASP A 42 16.69 -25.11 22.66
CA ASP A 42 16.19 -25.74 21.45
C ASP A 42 16.52 -24.82 20.25
N ALA A 43 17.59 -25.09 19.55
CA ALA A 43 18.04 -24.29 18.42
C ALA A 43 17.03 -24.36 17.22
N ALA A 44 16.46 -25.53 17.00
CA ALA A 44 15.48 -25.72 15.90
C ALA A 44 14.17 -24.96 16.18
N GLY A 45 13.64 -25.12 17.39
CA GLY A 45 12.43 -24.42 17.82
C GLY A 45 12.60 -22.91 17.87
N LEU A 46 13.77 -22.40 18.29
CA LEU A 46 14.07 -20.98 18.26
C LEU A 46 14.08 -20.43 16.83
N THR A 47 14.75 -21.13 15.92
CA THR A 47 14.81 -20.73 14.49
C THR A 47 13.42 -20.66 13.86
N ILE A 48 12.57 -21.65 14.11
CA ILE A 48 11.19 -21.68 13.63
C ILE A 48 10.40 -20.50 14.23
N SER A 49 10.52 -20.28 15.52
CA SER A 49 9.83 -19.20 16.24
C SER A 49 10.22 -17.81 15.69
N GLU A 50 11.52 -17.56 15.48
CA GLU A 50 12.00 -16.28 14.93
C GLU A 50 11.58 -16.10 13.46
N LYS A 51 11.56 -17.17 12.66
CA LYS A 51 11.03 -17.14 11.30
C LYS A 51 9.55 -16.80 11.28
N MET A 52 8.74 -17.44 12.12
CA MET A 52 7.31 -17.13 12.24
C MET A 52 7.08 -15.70 12.73
N ARG A 53 7.85 -15.22 13.72
CA ARG A 53 7.77 -13.85 14.22
C ARG A 53 8.13 -12.84 13.14
N SER A 54 9.14 -13.13 12.33
CA SER A 54 9.49 -12.30 11.16
C SER A 54 8.36 -12.29 10.13
N GLN A 55 7.74 -13.44 9.85
CA GLN A 55 6.59 -13.50 8.94
C GLN A 55 5.40 -12.72 9.45
N ILE A 56 5.07 -12.81 10.76
CA ILE A 56 3.98 -12.04 11.37
C ILE A 56 4.22 -10.54 11.22
N ARG A 57 5.44 -10.06 11.53
CA ARG A 57 5.78 -8.64 11.35
C ARG A 57 5.71 -8.23 9.88
N GLY A 58 6.16 -9.09 8.97
CA GLY A 58 6.06 -8.86 7.53
C GLY A 58 4.62 -8.79 7.03
N LEU A 59 3.74 -9.68 7.52
CA LEU A 59 2.31 -9.69 7.15
C LEU A 59 1.56 -8.48 7.72
N ASN A 60 1.87 -8.06 8.95
CA ASN A 60 1.29 -6.84 9.50
C ASN A 60 1.66 -5.62 8.63
N LYS A 61 2.95 -5.51 8.24
CA LYS A 61 3.37 -4.43 7.34
C LYS A 61 2.76 -4.54 5.94
N ALA A 62 2.56 -5.74 5.46
CA ALA A 62 1.86 -5.99 4.19
C ALA A 62 0.39 -5.56 4.26
N SER A 63 -0.27 -5.75 5.41
CA SER A 63 -1.64 -5.24 5.64
C SER A 63 -1.69 -3.70 5.62
N ASP A 64 -0.73 -3.03 6.27
CA ASP A 64 -0.61 -1.57 6.20
C ASP A 64 -0.43 -1.10 4.75
N ASN A 65 0.48 -1.73 4.00
CA ASN A 65 0.72 -1.40 2.59
C ASN A 65 -0.53 -1.61 1.72
N ALA A 66 -1.35 -2.62 2.03
CA ALA A 66 -2.61 -2.84 1.32
C ALA A 66 -3.63 -1.73 1.63
N GLN A 67 -3.68 -1.24 2.87
CA GLN A 67 -4.54 -0.12 3.25
C GLN A 67 -4.08 1.19 2.59
N ASP A 68 -2.78 1.44 2.52
CA ASP A 68 -2.21 2.56 1.78
C ASP A 68 -2.60 2.49 0.29
N GLY A 69 -2.53 1.29 -0.30
CA GLY A 69 -2.97 1.05 -1.68
C GLY A 69 -4.45 1.32 -1.90
N ILE A 70 -5.32 0.92 -0.96
CA ILE A 70 -6.74 1.22 -1.00
C ILE A 70 -6.98 2.73 -0.94
N SER A 71 -6.30 3.43 -0.04
CA SER A 71 -6.41 4.88 0.10
C SER A 71 -5.99 5.62 -1.17
N LEU A 72 -4.90 5.16 -1.81
CA LEU A 72 -4.44 5.68 -3.09
C LEU A 72 -5.50 5.50 -4.19
N ILE A 73 -6.09 4.31 -4.29
CA ILE A 73 -7.13 4.01 -5.28
C ILE A 73 -8.38 4.87 -5.03
N GLN A 74 -8.78 5.08 -3.79
CA GLN A 74 -9.92 5.93 -3.44
C GLN A 74 -9.70 7.40 -3.86
N VAL A 75 -8.48 7.93 -3.71
CA VAL A 75 -8.14 9.28 -4.19
C VAL A 75 -8.25 9.34 -5.72
N ALA A 76 -7.73 8.35 -6.43
CA ALA A 76 -7.85 8.28 -7.89
C ALA A 76 -9.31 8.15 -8.33
N GLU A 77 -10.10 7.31 -7.66
CA GLU A 77 -11.53 7.11 -7.94
C GLU A 77 -12.33 8.41 -7.73
N GLY A 78 -12.04 9.16 -6.68
CA GLY A 78 -12.64 10.48 -6.47
C GLY A 78 -12.37 11.43 -7.64
N ALA A 79 -11.12 11.53 -8.09
CA ALA A 79 -10.76 12.37 -9.22
C ALA A 79 -11.38 11.90 -10.54
N LEU A 80 -11.52 10.58 -10.74
CA LEU A 80 -12.19 10.00 -11.90
C LEU A 80 -13.69 10.30 -11.90
N SER A 81 -14.32 10.31 -10.74
CA SER A 81 -15.74 10.70 -10.60
C SER A 81 -15.98 12.14 -11.03
N GLU A 82 -15.11 13.07 -10.63
CA GLU A 82 -15.16 14.46 -11.10
C GLU A 82 -14.93 14.57 -12.61
N THR A 83 -13.94 13.88 -13.12
CA THR A 83 -13.68 13.83 -14.57
C THR A 83 -14.89 13.30 -15.35
N HIS A 84 -15.55 12.27 -14.82
CA HIS A 84 -16.76 11.70 -15.42
C HIS A 84 -17.93 12.72 -15.44
N SER A 85 -18.12 13.46 -14.35
CA SER A 85 -19.13 14.52 -14.30
C SER A 85 -18.89 15.63 -15.32
N ILE A 86 -17.61 16.01 -15.50
CA ILE A 86 -17.21 16.99 -16.52
C ILE A 86 -17.50 16.46 -17.93
N LEU A 87 -17.16 15.19 -18.21
CA LEU A 87 -17.42 14.57 -19.50
C LEU A 87 -18.90 14.47 -19.81
N GLN A 88 -19.74 14.20 -18.82
CA GLN A 88 -21.21 14.23 -18.99
C GLN A 88 -21.67 15.64 -19.36
N ARG A 89 -21.17 16.68 -18.68
CA ARG A 89 -21.49 18.08 -19.00
C ARG A 89 -21.03 18.45 -20.42
N MET A 90 -19.85 18.03 -20.83
CA MET A 90 -19.37 18.24 -22.20
C MET A 90 -20.26 17.57 -23.23
N ASN A 91 -20.77 16.37 -22.96
CA ASN A 91 -21.71 15.68 -23.85
C ASN A 91 -23.05 16.40 -23.96
N GLU A 92 -23.58 16.95 -22.86
CA GLU A 92 -24.77 17.81 -22.86
C GLU A 92 -24.58 19.04 -23.76
N LEU A 93 -23.45 19.74 -23.57
CA LEU A 93 -23.10 20.93 -24.35
C LEU A 93 -22.92 20.61 -25.82
N ALA A 94 -22.27 19.50 -26.15
CA ALA A 94 -22.12 19.03 -27.54
C ALA A 94 -23.47 18.74 -28.17
N THR A 95 -24.37 18.07 -27.45
CA THR A 95 -25.76 17.80 -27.92
C THR A 95 -26.54 19.09 -28.12
N GLN A 96 -26.39 20.07 -27.21
CA GLN A 96 -27.02 21.38 -27.33
C GLN A 96 -26.47 22.13 -28.57
N ALA A 97 -25.16 22.12 -28.78
CA ALA A 97 -24.54 22.80 -29.90
C ALA A 97 -24.92 22.21 -31.28
N ALA A 98 -25.24 20.89 -31.32
CA ALA A 98 -25.67 20.21 -32.53
C ALA A 98 -27.08 20.64 -33.00
N ASN A 99 -27.84 21.34 -32.17
CA ASN A 99 -29.17 21.81 -32.56
C ASN A 99 -29.07 23.06 -33.47
N ASP A 100 -29.71 23.01 -34.62
CA ASP A 100 -29.71 24.09 -35.62
C ASP A 100 -30.44 25.35 -35.18
N THR A 101 -31.15 25.35 -34.06
CA THR A 101 -31.74 26.55 -33.48
C THR A 101 -30.72 27.50 -32.88
N ASN A 102 -29.46 27.05 -32.61
CA ASN A 102 -28.40 27.85 -32.05
C ASN A 102 -27.73 28.71 -33.13
N THR A 103 -27.52 29.99 -32.80
CA THR A 103 -26.75 30.89 -33.65
C THR A 103 -25.26 30.62 -33.55
N THR A 104 -24.46 31.17 -34.47
CA THR A 104 -22.98 31.07 -34.40
C THR A 104 -22.43 31.66 -33.10
N ALA A 105 -23.04 32.71 -32.57
CA ALA A 105 -22.65 33.32 -31.32
C ALA A 105 -22.93 32.37 -30.14
N ASP A 106 -24.08 31.70 -30.10
CA ASP A 106 -24.43 30.73 -29.07
C ASP A 106 -23.49 29.54 -29.09
N ARG A 107 -23.17 29.00 -30.27
CA ARG A 107 -22.19 27.91 -30.44
C ARG A 107 -20.79 28.34 -30.00
N GLY A 108 -20.41 29.63 -30.21
CA GLY A 108 -19.16 30.20 -29.71
C GLY A 108 -19.11 30.18 -28.18
N ALA A 109 -20.17 30.61 -27.51
CA ALA A 109 -20.24 30.58 -26.07
C ALA A 109 -20.19 29.13 -25.50
N ILE A 110 -20.86 28.18 -26.15
CA ILE A 110 -20.79 26.75 -25.77
C ILE A 110 -19.34 26.23 -25.97
N GLN A 111 -18.66 26.61 -27.05
CA GLN A 111 -17.27 26.22 -27.28
C GLN A 111 -16.33 26.75 -26.18
N ASP A 112 -16.54 27.98 -25.73
CA ASP A 112 -15.74 28.56 -24.64
C ASP A 112 -15.95 27.77 -23.32
N GLU A 113 -17.18 27.36 -23.02
CA GLU A 113 -17.47 26.49 -21.86
C GLU A 113 -16.74 25.13 -22.00
N ILE A 114 -16.81 24.50 -23.16
CA ILE A 114 -16.09 23.23 -23.44
C ILE A 114 -14.58 23.40 -23.28
N ASN A 115 -14.01 24.53 -23.71
CA ASN A 115 -12.59 24.81 -23.56
C ASN A 115 -12.18 24.94 -22.07
N GLN A 116 -13.04 25.55 -21.25
CA GLN A 116 -12.82 25.64 -19.81
C GLN A 116 -12.92 24.26 -19.15
N LEU A 117 -13.92 23.45 -19.49
CA LEU A 117 -14.07 22.08 -19.00
C LEU A 117 -12.88 21.19 -19.40
N THR A 118 -12.37 21.33 -20.62
CA THR A 118 -11.16 20.66 -21.09
C THR A 118 -9.93 21.05 -20.28
N SER A 119 -9.81 22.34 -19.96
CA SER A 119 -8.72 22.85 -19.10
C SER A 119 -8.83 22.29 -17.68
N GLU A 120 -10.05 22.14 -17.17
CA GLU A 120 -10.29 21.58 -15.83
C GLU A 120 -9.95 20.07 -15.79
N ILE A 121 -10.29 19.28 -16.82
CA ILE A 121 -9.85 17.88 -16.93
C ILE A 121 -8.32 17.80 -16.89
N ASN A 122 -7.62 18.65 -17.64
CA ASN A 122 -6.16 18.66 -17.64
C ASN A 122 -5.61 19.08 -16.26
N ARG A 123 -6.26 20.02 -15.57
CA ARG A 123 -5.88 20.44 -14.22
C ARG A 123 -6.03 19.27 -13.24
N ILE A 124 -7.19 18.58 -13.24
CA ILE A 124 -7.44 17.41 -12.40
C ILE A 124 -6.38 16.35 -12.67
N SER A 125 -6.09 16.06 -13.96
CA SER A 125 -5.09 15.08 -14.34
C SER A 125 -3.70 15.39 -13.82
N SER A 126 -3.30 16.64 -13.79
CA SER A 126 -1.95 17.07 -13.36
C SER A 126 -1.83 17.30 -11.86
N THR A 127 -2.93 17.62 -11.17
CA THR A 127 -2.89 17.98 -9.73
C THR A 127 -3.28 16.84 -8.79
N THR A 128 -3.94 15.79 -9.30
CA THR A 128 -4.32 14.65 -8.47
C THR A 128 -3.10 13.84 -8.09
N GLN A 129 -2.73 13.90 -6.81
CA GLN A 129 -1.54 13.24 -6.30
C GLN A 129 -1.80 12.55 -4.96
N PHE A 130 -1.05 11.50 -4.70
CA PHE A 130 -0.98 10.82 -3.42
C PHE A 130 0.48 10.73 -3.00
N ASN A 131 0.82 11.23 -1.82
CA ASN A 131 2.20 11.28 -1.32
C ASN A 131 3.19 11.84 -2.37
N THR A 132 2.86 13.00 -2.97
CA THR A 132 3.66 13.69 -4.01
C THR A 132 3.82 12.93 -5.34
N GLN A 133 3.12 11.82 -5.54
CA GLN A 133 3.10 11.08 -6.79
C GLN A 133 1.80 11.37 -7.53
N ASN A 134 1.88 11.79 -8.78
CA ASN A 134 0.72 11.97 -9.63
C ASN A 134 0.10 10.61 -9.93
N LEU A 135 -1.24 10.55 -9.93
CA LEU A 135 -1.96 9.29 -10.07
C LEU A 135 -2.52 9.08 -11.47
N ILE A 136 -3.05 10.13 -12.10
CA ILE A 136 -3.88 10.05 -13.31
C ILE A 136 -3.30 10.82 -14.51
N ASP A 137 -2.03 11.19 -14.44
CA ASP A 137 -1.29 11.81 -15.56
C ASP A 137 -0.65 10.77 -16.50
N GLY A 138 -0.72 9.48 -16.15
CA GLY A 138 -0.11 8.38 -16.90
C GLY A 138 1.27 7.97 -16.42
N THR A 139 1.87 8.68 -15.47
CA THR A 139 3.18 8.31 -14.90
C THR A 139 3.08 7.21 -13.84
N PHE A 140 1.86 6.97 -13.33
CA PHE A 140 1.60 5.94 -12.32
C PHE A 140 1.37 4.56 -12.97
N ALA A 141 2.43 4.02 -13.56
CA ALA A 141 2.38 2.72 -14.22
C ALA A 141 3.29 1.70 -13.51
N ASN A 142 2.85 0.44 -13.48
CA ASN A 142 3.60 -0.70 -12.94
C ASN A 142 4.11 -0.51 -11.49
N LYS A 143 3.34 0.18 -10.65
CA LYS A 143 3.68 0.34 -9.24
C LYS A 143 3.34 -0.92 -8.46
N ASN A 144 4.30 -1.43 -7.69
CA ASN A 144 4.14 -2.66 -6.92
C ASN A 144 3.81 -2.34 -5.46
N LEU A 145 2.70 -2.87 -4.99
CA LEU A 145 2.31 -2.89 -3.59
C LEU A 145 2.71 -4.25 -3.00
N GLN A 146 3.64 -4.26 -2.04
CA GLN A 146 4.06 -5.49 -1.37
C GLN A 146 3.00 -5.87 -0.32
N VAL A 147 2.24 -6.93 -0.61
CA VAL A 147 1.12 -7.42 0.22
C VAL A 147 1.41 -8.75 0.91
N GLY A 148 2.67 -9.12 0.99
CA GLY A 148 3.08 -10.33 1.68
C GLY A 148 4.48 -10.23 2.25
N SER A 149 4.82 -11.16 3.15
CA SER A 149 6.10 -11.20 3.86
C SER A 149 7.26 -11.77 3.03
N ILE A 150 6.96 -12.33 1.85
CA ILE A 150 7.94 -13.03 0.98
C ILE A 150 8.07 -12.27 -0.33
N CYS A 151 9.27 -12.32 -0.92
CA CYS A 151 9.53 -11.75 -2.23
C CYS A 151 8.56 -12.30 -3.29
N GLY A 152 8.04 -11.43 -4.17
CA GLY A 152 7.08 -11.81 -5.21
C GLY A 152 5.61 -11.72 -4.81
N GLN A 153 5.27 -11.57 -3.54
CA GLN A 153 3.90 -11.38 -3.07
C GLN A 153 3.49 -9.90 -3.18
N ARG A 154 3.22 -9.47 -4.41
CA ARG A 154 2.92 -8.08 -4.74
C ARG A 154 1.68 -7.97 -5.62
N ILE A 155 0.97 -6.86 -5.51
CA ILE A 155 -0.08 -6.44 -6.43
C ILE A 155 0.51 -5.30 -7.26
N THR A 156 0.39 -5.40 -8.58
CA THR A 156 0.82 -4.33 -9.49
C THR A 156 -0.38 -3.47 -9.82
N VAL A 157 -0.25 -2.16 -9.59
CA VAL A 157 -1.28 -1.16 -9.90
C VAL A 157 -0.76 -0.27 -11.02
N SER A 158 -1.62 0.00 -12.00
CA SER A 158 -1.35 0.95 -13.08
C SER A 158 -2.60 1.79 -13.31
N ILE A 159 -2.42 3.10 -13.40
CA ILE A 159 -3.48 4.04 -13.73
C ILE A 159 -3.08 4.75 -15.02
N GLY A 160 -3.98 4.74 -16.01
CA GLY A 160 -3.75 5.38 -17.29
C GLY A 160 -3.84 6.90 -17.21
N SER A 161 -3.38 7.58 -18.26
CA SER A 161 -3.52 9.03 -18.39
C SER A 161 -4.99 9.40 -18.64
N MET A 162 -5.49 10.35 -17.85
CA MET A 162 -6.83 10.92 -17.93
C MET A 162 -6.79 12.37 -18.41
N SER A 163 -5.74 12.78 -19.13
CA SER A 163 -5.70 14.08 -19.76
C SER A 163 -6.71 14.17 -20.91
N ALA A 164 -7.18 15.37 -21.22
CA ALA A 164 -8.14 15.60 -22.29
C ALA A 164 -7.63 15.07 -23.65
N GLY A 165 -6.31 15.15 -23.89
CA GLY A 165 -5.68 14.57 -25.07
C GLY A 165 -5.76 13.05 -25.13
N SER A 166 -5.54 12.37 -23.98
CA SER A 166 -5.64 10.90 -23.89
C SER A 166 -7.08 10.41 -24.03
N LEU A 167 -8.04 11.22 -23.60
CA LEU A 167 -9.48 10.93 -23.71
C LEU A 167 -10.07 11.33 -25.06
N ASN A 168 -9.29 11.92 -25.96
CA ASN A 168 -9.72 12.45 -27.27
C ASN A 168 -10.88 13.45 -27.19
N VAL A 169 -10.98 14.22 -26.09
CA VAL A 169 -12.03 15.24 -25.87
C VAL A 169 -11.55 16.66 -26.16
N SER A 170 -10.41 16.82 -26.81
CA SER A 170 -9.84 18.11 -27.19
C SER A 170 -10.38 18.66 -28.52
N ALA A 171 -11.39 18.01 -29.11
CA ALA A 171 -11.90 18.37 -30.43
C ALA A 171 -12.76 19.63 -30.39
N ASN A 172 -12.55 20.51 -31.35
CA ASN A 172 -13.44 21.64 -31.63
C ASN A 172 -14.83 21.14 -32.04
N LEU A 173 -15.88 21.82 -31.56
CA LEU A 173 -17.26 21.61 -31.97
C LEU A 173 -17.46 21.60 -33.49
N SER A 174 -16.57 22.25 -34.26
CA SER A 174 -16.60 22.26 -35.73
C SER A 174 -16.38 20.87 -36.35
N LEU A 175 -15.81 19.90 -35.64
CA LEU A 175 -15.61 18.53 -36.10
C LEU A 175 -16.78 17.59 -35.76
N ILE A 176 -17.73 18.03 -34.95
CA ILE A 176 -18.94 17.26 -34.60
C ILE A 176 -20.00 17.38 -35.74
N HIS A 177 -19.76 18.24 -36.67
CA HIS A 177 -20.65 18.45 -37.82
C HIS A 177 -20.30 17.50 -39.00
N ILE A 178 -20.31 16.20 -38.72
CA ILE A 178 -20.28 15.20 -39.79
C ILE A 178 -21.57 14.39 -39.75
#